data_b56ad6b9d00a22cf93f23591283c1f67
#
_entry.id   b56ad6b9d00a22cf93f23591283c1f67
#
_cell.length_a   1.000
_cell.length_b   1.000
_cell.length_c   1.000
_cell.angle_alpha   90.00
_cell.angle_beta   90.00
_cell.angle_gamma   90.00
#
_symmetry.space_group_name_H-M   'P 1'
#
loop_
_entity.id
_entity.type
_entity.pdbx_description
1 polymer ?
#
loop_
_entity_poly.entity_id
_entity_poly.type
_entity_poly.pdbx_seq_one_letter_code
_entity_poly.pdbx_strand_id
1 'polypeptide(L)'
;MNKDQIAVSLMCMDFLKIKEQLEVLNESVGMYHIDIMDGHFCKNITLSPDLIKSFKKVSKLPMDVHLMTTEPNDWIETVAEAGADIISVHAETINGDAYRIYNEIERLGCKRGLVLNPATTLESVKHYLNRVDLLTIMTVDCRIFRAAIY
;
A
#
# COMPACT_ATOMS: atom_id res chain seq x y z
N MET A 1 0.05 14.69 18.67
CA MET A 1 -0.41 14.13 17.38
C MET A 1 -1.26 12.91 17.71
N ASN A 2 -2.46 12.78 17.16
CA ASN A 2 -3.28 11.60 17.42
C ASN A 2 -2.63 10.39 16.72
N LYS A 3 -2.41 9.29 17.43
CA LYS A 3 -1.79 8.06 16.88
C LYS A 3 -2.55 7.52 15.67
N ASP A 4 -3.88 7.70 15.64
CA ASP A 4 -4.75 7.25 14.55
C ASP A 4 -4.49 7.96 13.21
N GLN A 5 -3.72 9.05 13.23
CA GLN A 5 -3.30 9.80 12.04
C GLN A 5 -1.95 9.36 11.49
N ILE A 6 -1.32 8.35 12.08
CA ILE A 6 0.00 7.86 11.69
C ILE A 6 -0.16 6.50 11.03
N ALA A 7 0.25 6.40 9.78
CA ALA A 7 0.52 5.14 9.09
C ALA A 7 2.03 4.93 9.03
N VAL A 8 2.52 3.77 9.47
CA VAL A 8 3.96 3.46 9.44
C VAL A 8 4.27 2.44 8.36
N SER A 9 5.24 2.75 7.49
CA SER A 9 5.73 1.80 6.50
C SER A 9 6.60 0.74 7.17
N LEU A 10 6.30 -0.53 6.87
CA LEU A 10 7.04 -1.67 7.39
C LEU A 10 8.29 -2.02 6.56
N MET A 11 8.52 -1.32 5.46
CA MET A 11 9.63 -1.59 4.54
C MET A 11 11.02 -1.42 5.19
N CYS A 12 11.15 -0.51 6.16
CA CYS A 12 12.41 -0.17 6.81
C CYS A 12 12.60 -0.83 8.18
N MET A 13 11.80 -1.84 8.51
CA MET A 13 11.93 -2.55 9.79
C MET A 13 13.16 -3.47 9.83
N ASP A 14 13.66 -3.75 11.02
CA ASP A 14 14.59 -4.84 11.24
C ASP A 14 13.85 -6.18 11.19
N PHE A 15 13.98 -6.89 10.07
CA PHE A 15 13.28 -8.16 9.83
C PHE A 15 13.68 -9.28 10.81
N LEU A 16 14.83 -9.16 11.50
CA LEU A 16 15.22 -10.10 12.54
C LEU A 16 14.49 -9.86 13.88
N LYS A 17 13.83 -8.69 14.03
CA LYS A 17 13.10 -8.27 15.23
C LYS A 17 11.68 -7.78 14.91
N ILE A 18 11.10 -8.28 13.83
CA ILE A 18 9.85 -7.73 13.32
C ILE A 18 8.69 -7.89 14.31
N LYS A 19 8.62 -9.00 15.03
CA LYS A 19 7.56 -9.26 15.99
C LYS A 19 7.57 -8.24 17.12
N GLU A 20 8.72 -8.01 17.74
CA GLU A 20 8.88 -7.05 18.85
C GLU A 20 8.55 -5.64 18.40
N GLN A 21 8.95 -5.26 17.18
CA GLN A 21 8.65 -3.94 16.63
C GLN A 21 7.16 -3.77 16.37
N LEU A 22 6.48 -4.78 15.80
CA LEU A 22 5.03 -4.74 15.59
C LEU A 22 4.25 -4.67 16.91
N GLU A 23 4.68 -5.37 17.95
CA GLU A 23 4.06 -5.31 19.28
C GLU A 23 4.10 -3.88 19.84
N VAL A 24 5.22 -3.17 19.71
CA VAL A 24 5.35 -1.76 20.11
C VAL A 24 4.49 -0.83 19.25
N LEU A 25 4.51 -1.04 17.93
CA LEU A 25 3.77 -0.20 16.97
C LEU A 25 2.26 -0.35 17.10
N ASN A 26 1.74 -1.52 17.48
CA ASN A 26 0.30 -1.73 17.72
C ASN A 26 -0.31 -0.72 18.71
N GLU A 27 0.49 -0.20 19.64
CA GLU A 27 0.03 0.76 20.65
C GLU A 27 0.36 2.22 20.27
N SER A 28 1.19 2.43 19.23
CA SER A 28 1.81 3.73 18.92
C SER A 28 1.28 4.40 17.66
N VAL A 29 0.70 3.63 16.73
CA VAL A 29 0.24 4.12 15.40
C VAL A 29 -1.18 3.66 15.13
N GLY A 30 -1.80 4.18 14.06
CA GLY A 30 -3.18 3.84 13.68
C GLY A 30 -3.28 2.80 12.56
N MET A 31 -2.24 2.66 11.74
CA MET A 31 -2.27 1.79 10.56
C MET A 31 -0.86 1.36 10.15
N TYR A 32 -0.74 0.19 9.55
CA TYR A 32 0.46 -0.24 8.86
C TYR A 32 0.37 0.04 7.36
N HIS A 33 1.48 0.50 6.79
CA HIS A 33 1.65 0.67 5.36
C HIS A 33 2.64 -0.36 4.84
N ILE A 34 2.24 -1.12 3.82
CA ILE A 34 3.00 -2.28 3.34
C ILE A 34 3.30 -2.09 1.86
N ASP A 35 4.55 -1.77 1.57
CA ASP A 35 5.03 -1.48 0.23
C ASP A 35 5.42 -2.77 -0.50
N ILE A 36 4.67 -3.16 -1.53
CA ILE A 36 5.00 -4.27 -2.43
C ILE A 36 5.55 -3.69 -3.74
N MET A 37 6.76 -4.08 -4.07
CA MET A 37 7.46 -3.66 -5.29
C MET A 37 7.81 -4.87 -6.15
N ASP A 38 7.58 -4.77 -7.46
CA ASP A 38 7.78 -5.84 -8.44
C ASP A 38 9.14 -5.80 -9.17
N GLY A 39 9.98 -4.82 -8.88
CA GLY A 39 11.25 -4.59 -9.57
C GLY A 39 11.10 -3.96 -10.98
N HIS A 40 9.88 -3.74 -11.44
CA HIS A 40 9.56 -3.17 -12.76
C HIS A 40 9.04 -1.75 -12.64
N PHE A 41 7.98 -1.53 -11.88
CA PHE A 41 7.43 -0.20 -11.60
C PHE A 41 8.43 0.62 -10.78
N CYS A 42 8.95 0.05 -9.70
CA CYS A 42 10.09 0.57 -8.93
C CYS A 42 11.28 -0.38 -9.05
N LYS A 43 12.51 0.14 -9.12
CA LYS A 43 13.73 -0.68 -9.22
C LYS A 43 14.19 -1.23 -7.86
N ASN A 44 13.24 -1.81 -7.14
CA ASN A 44 13.45 -2.50 -5.87
C ASN A 44 12.47 -3.67 -5.75
N ILE A 45 12.76 -4.59 -4.85
CA ILE A 45 11.87 -5.67 -4.41
C ILE A 45 11.81 -5.59 -2.89
N THR A 46 10.60 -5.55 -2.34
CA THR A 46 10.42 -5.34 -0.90
C THR A 46 9.61 -6.45 -0.26
N LEU A 47 8.47 -6.10 0.33
CA LEU A 47 7.59 -7.01 1.06
C LEU A 47 6.83 -7.94 0.10
N SER A 48 6.23 -8.99 0.65
CA SER A 48 5.48 -9.98 -0.11
C SER A 48 4.16 -10.33 0.58
N PRO A 49 3.19 -10.96 -0.12
CA PRO A 49 1.95 -11.44 0.49
C PRO A 49 2.18 -12.41 1.66
N ASP A 50 3.22 -13.25 1.63
CA ASP A 50 3.54 -14.14 2.74
C ASP A 50 3.99 -13.42 4.00
N LEU A 51 4.66 -12.27 3.84
CA LEU A 51 5.00 -11.40 4.97
C LEU A 51 3.73 -10.74 5.55
N ILE A 52 2.79 -10.30 4.70
CA ILE A 52 1.48 -9.78 5.15
C ILE A 52 0.77 -10.82 6.03
N LYS A 53 0.67 -12.08 5.56
CA LYS A 53 0.09 -13.19 6.35
C LYS A 53 0.78 -13.37 7.70
N SER A 54 2.09 -13.17 7.74
CA SER A 54 2.88 -13.29 8.96
C SER A 54 2.64 -12.09 9.90
N PHE A 55 2.61 -10.88 9.37
CA PHE A 55 2.33 -9.66 10.14
C PHE A 55 0.91 -9.66 10.71
N LYS A 56 -0.08 -10.17 9.95
CA LYS A 56 -1.47 -10.24 10.39
C LYS A 56 -1.66 -11.08 11.65
N LYS A 57 -0.76 -12.03 11.95
CA LYS A 57 -0.79 -12.84 13.17
C LYS A 57 -0.45 -12.02 14.43
N VAL A 58 0.26 -10.92 14.28
CA VAL A 58 0.73 -10.05 15.38
C VAL A 58 0.01 -8.70 15.36
N SER A 59 -0.36 -8.22 14.19
CA SER A 59 -1.01 -6.92 14.00
C SER A 59 -2.41 -6.87 14.61
N LYS A 60 -2.67 -5.78 15.32
CA LYS A 60 -4.02 -5.37 15.78
C LYS A 60 -4.60 -4.24 14.93
N LEU A 61 -3.83 -3.72 13.99
CA LEU A 61 -4.14 -2.52 13.21
C LEU A 61 -4.48 -2.88 11.78
N PRO A 62 -5.24 -2.04 11.07
CA PRO A 62 -5.49 -2.20 9.65
C PRO A 62 -4.18 -2.11 8.86
N MET A 63 -4.16 -2.81 7.72
CA MET A 63 -3.04 -2.87 6.80
C MET A 63 -3.43 -2.27 5.45
N ASP A 64 -2.79 -1.16 5.08
CA ASP A 64 -2.84 -0.58 3.75
C ASP A 64 -1.70 -1.17 2.91
N VAL A 65 -2.06 -1.98 1.91
CA VAL A 65 -1.09 -2.61 1.00
C VAL A 65 -0.95 -1.76 -0.24
N HIS A 66 0.20 -1.14 -0.38
CA HIS A 66 0.57 -0.26 -1.48
C HIS A 66 1.26 -1.06 -2.59
N LEU A 67 0.57 -1.19 -3.72
CA LEU A 67 1.07 -1.94 -4.88
C LEU A 67 1.84 -1.00 -5.83
N MET A 68 3.16 -1.03 -5.72
CA MET A 68 4.09 -0.42 -6.67
C MET A 68 4.47 -1.45 -7.73
N THR A 69 3.49 -1.81 -8.56
CA THR A 69 3.59 -2.87 -9.56
C THR A 69 3.06 -2.39 -10.90
N THR A 70 3.62 -2.90 -11.98
CA THR A 70 3.18 -2.57 -13.36
C THR A 70 1.81 -3.14 -13.66
N GLU A 71 1.50 -4.34 -13.14
CA GLU A 71 0.24 -5.05 -13.33
C GLU A 71 -0.41 -5.33 -11.96
N PRO A 72 -1.10 -4.34 -11.35
CA PRO A 72 -1.68 -4.51 -10.03
C PRO A 72 -2.76 -5.60 -9.97
N ASN A 73 -3.44 -5.89 -11.09
CA ASN A 73 -4.45 -6.95 -11.16
C ASN A 73 -3.93 -8.32 -10.73
N ASP A 74 -2.65 -8.60 -11.00
CA ASP A 74 -2.04 -9.90 -10.67
C ASP A 74 -1.85 -10.08 -9.16
N TRP A 75 -1.95 -9.00 -8.38
CA TRP A 75 -1.65 -8.97 -6.96
C TRP A 75 -2.88 -8.82 -6.06
N ILE A 76 -3.96 -8.20 -6.56
CA ILE A 76 -5.11 -7.77 -5.75
C ILE A 76 -5.71 -8.93 -4.95
N GLU A 77 -6.02 -10.05 -5.60
CA GLU A 77 -6.61 -11.21 -4.92
C GLU A 77 -5.63 -11.79 -3.87
N THR A 78 -4.38 -11.96 -4.26
CA THR A 78 -3.35 -12.55 -3.39
C THR A 78 -3.09 -11.70 -2.13
N VAL A 79 -3.06 -10.36 -2.25
CA VAL A 79 -2.85 -9.48 -1.08
C VAL A 79 -4.11 -9.37 -0.22
N ALA A 80 -5.31 -9.41 -0.81
CA ALA A 80 -6.56 -9.47 -0.06
C ALA A 80 -6.62 -10.74 0.80
N GLU A 81 -6.34 -11.91 0.21
CA GLU A 81 -6.25 -13.19 0.92
C GLU A 81 -5.16 -13.21 1.99
N ALA A 82 -4.09 -12.45 1.78
CA ALA A 82 -3.03 -12.30 2.77
C ALA A 82 -3.45 -11.49 3.99
N GLY A 83 -4.52 -10.69 3.89
CA GLY A 83 -5.10 -9.92 4.99
C GLY A 83 -4.97 -8.41 4.85
N ALA A 84 -4.86 -7.88 3.63
CA ALA A 84 -4.98 -6.46 3.37
C ALA A 84 -6.37 -5.96 3.78
N ASP A 85 -6.42 -4.82 4.47
CA ASP A 85 -7.67 -4.12 4.79
C ASP A 85 -7.95 -3.01 3.76
N ILE A 86 -6.88 -2.43 3.19
CA ILE A 86 -6.91 -1.44 2.12
C ILE A 86 -5.92 -1.91 1.05
N ILE A 87 -6.28 -1.77 -0.24
CA ILE A 87 -5.38 -2.03 -1.35
C ILE A 87 -5.22 -0.73 -2.13
N SER A 88 -4.01 -0.18 -2.08
CA SER A 88 -3.64 1.10 -2.68
C SER A 88 -2.87 0.87 -3.98
N VAL A 89 -3.45 1.34 -5.09
CA VAL A 89 -2.91 1.17 -6.44
C VAL A 89 -2.51 2.51 -7.04
N HIS A 90 -1.48 2.52 -7.87
CA HIS A 90 -1.05 3.74 -8.55
C HIS A 90 -2.00 4.13 -9.70
N ALA A 91 -2.37 5.41 -9.77
CA ALA A 91 -3.16 5.96 -10.86
C ALA A 91 -2.52 5.67 -12.22
N GLU A 92 -1.21 5.72 -12.28
CA GLU A 92 -0.41 5.53 -13.49
C GLU A 92 -0.55 4.11 -14.09
N THR A 93 -0.91 3.13 -13.27
CA THR A 93 -1.05 1.72 -13.70
C THR A 93 -2.48 1.29 -13.91
N ILE A 94 -3.47 2.07 -13.47
CA ILE A 94 -4.89 1.69 -13.51
C ILE A 94 -5.77 2.55 -14.41
N ASN A 95 -5.26 3.63 -15.00
CA ASN A 95 -6.07 4.62 -15.72
C ASN A 95 -7.04 4.04 -16.76
N GLY A 96 -6.67 2.96 -17.45
CA GLY A 96 -7.56 2.27 -18.40
C GLY A 96 -8.61 1.36 -17.74
N ASP A 97 -8.35 0.90 -16.52
CA ASP A 97 -9.10 -0.18 -15.86
C ASP A 97 -9.59 0.16 -14.46
N ALA A 98 -9.51 1.42 -14.04
CA ALA A 98 -9.78 1.84 -12.67
C ALA A 98 -11.10 1.31 -12.10
N TYR A 99 -12.19 1.36 -12.88
CA TYR A 99 -13.50 0.87 -12.43
C TYR A 99 -13.50 -0.64 -12.20
N ARG A 100 -12.86 -1.42 -13.06
CA ARG A 100 -12.77 -2.87 -12.94
C ARG A 100 -11.93 -3.25 -11.71
N ILE A 101 -10.80 -2.58 -11.53
CA ILE A 101 -9.91 -2.79 -10.40
C ILE A 101 -10.60 -2.48 -9.06
N TYR A 102 -11.30 -1.36 -8.97
CA TYR A 102 -12.02 -1.00 -7.75
C TYR A 102 -13.22 -1.89 -7.46
N ASN A 103 -13.91 -2.40 -8.48
CA ASN A 103 -14.94 -3.41 -8.29
C ASN A 103 -14.36 -4.71 -7.71
N GLU A 104 -13.18 -5.11 -8.17
CA GLU A 104 -12.50 -6.31 -7.68
C GLU A 104 -12.03 -6.14 -6.23
N ILE A 105 -11.39 -5.02 -5.90
CA ILE A 105 -10.98 -4.72 -4.53
C ILE A 105 -12.19 -4.73 -3.58
N GLU A 106 -13.30 -4.12 -3.99
CA GLU A 106 -14.55 -4.09 -3.22
C GLU A 106 -15.17 -5.49 -3.06
N ARG A 107 -15.18 -6.30 -4.13
CA ARG A 107 -15.65 -7.69 -4.10
C ARG A 107 -14.90 -8.54 -3.08
N LEU A 108 -13.62 -8.29 -2.93
CA LEU A 108 -12.74 -8.97 -1.97
C LEU A 108 -12.87 -8.43 -0.53
N GLY A 109 -13.73 -7.43 -0.30
CA GLY A 109 -14.00 -6.85 1.02
C GLY A 109 -12.96 -5.85 1.49
N CYS A 110 -12.04 -5.42 0.61
CA CYS A 110 -11.03 -4.42 0.92
C CYS A 110 -11.50 -3.00 0.58
N LYS A 111 -10.93 -2.00 1.27
CA LYS A 111 -11.08 -0.60 0.92
C LYS A 111 -10.17 -0.24 -0.28
N ARG A 112 -10.61 0.75 -1.06
CA ARG A 112 -9.98 1.17 -2.30
C ARG A 112 -9.03 2.34 -2.04
N GLY A 113 -7.73 2.09 -2.16
CA GLY A 113 -6.70 3.11 -2.10
C GLY A 113 -6.29 3.59 -3.50
N LEU A 114 -5.94 4.86 -3.61
CA LEU A 114 -5.36 5.46 -4.80
C LEU A 114 -4.07 6.18 -4.43
N VAL A 115 -3.02 5.96 -5.20
CA VAL A 115 -1.72 6.61 -5.02
C VAL A 115 -1.40 7.45 -6.25
N LEU A 116 -0.96 8.68 -6.03
CA LEU A 116 -0.50 9.59 -7.07
C LEU A 116 0.99 9.87 -6.90
N ASN A 117 1.79 9.65 -7.93
CA ASN A 117 3.16 10.16 -7.98
C ASN A 117 3.16 11.70 -8.08
N PRO A 118 4.26 12.40 -7.71
CA PRO A 118 4.29 13.86 -7.67
C PRO A 118 3.94 14.57 -8.99
N ALA A 119 4.18 13.90 -10.12
CA ALA A 119 3.86 14.44 -11.45
C ALA A 119 2.43 14.14 -11.92
N THR A 120 1.66 13.34 -11.17
CA THR A 120 0.30 12.93 -11.54
C THR A 120 -0.72 13.88 -10.91
N THR A 121 -1.55 14.49 -11.74
CA THR A 121 -2.53 15.49 -11.31
C THR A 121 -3.83 14.84 -10.84
N LEU A 122 -4.53 15.47 -9.89
CA LEU A 122 -5.88 15.07 -9.47
C LEU A 122 -6.88 15.10 -10.64
N GLU A 123 -6.68 15.98 -11.61
CA GLU A 123 -7.54 16.07 -12.78
C GLU A 123 -7.57 14.78 -13.60
N SER A 124 -6.44 14.06 -13.69
CA SER A 124 -6.34 12.78 -14.42
C SER A 124 -7.19 11.66 -13.82
N VAL A 125 -7.53 11.75 -12.54
CA VAL A 125 -8.24 10.70 -11.78
C VAL A 125 -9.66 11.10 -11.36
N LYS A 126 -10.09 12.32 -11.67
CA LYS A 126 -11.38 12.89 -11.19
C LYS A 126 -12.59 12.00 -11.50
N HIS A 127 -12.55 11.22 -12.58
CA HIS A 127 -13.67 10.41 -13.05
C HIS A 127 -14.00 9.25 -12.09
N TYR A 128 -13.02 8.77 -11.32
CA TYR A 128 -13.20 7.66 -10.36
C TYR A 128 -12.80 8.02 -8.93
N LEU A 129 -12.42 9.28 -8.67
CA LEU A 129 -11.98 9.73 -7.34
C LEU A 129 -13.07 9.54 -6.27
N ASN A 130 -14.34 9.64 -6.64
CA ASN A 130 -15.47 9.41 -5.73
C ASN A 130 -15.63 7.95 -5.27
N ARG A 131 -14.86 7.03 -5.82
CA ARG A 131 -14.82 5.61 -5.41
C ARG A 131 -13.68 5.30 -4.45
N VAL A 132 -12.80 6.25 -4.22
CA VAL A 132 -11.58 6.08 -3.43
C VAL A 132 -11.89 6.26 -1.95
N ASP A 133 -11.46 5.31 -1.13
CA ASP A 133 -11.61 5.35 0.32
C ASP A 133 -10.36 5.96 1.00
N LEU A 134 -9.18 5.81 0.37
CA LEU A 134 -7.91 6.39 0.82
C LEU A 134 -7.15 6.98 -0.38
N LEU A 135 -6.78 8.27 -0.29
CA LEU A 135 -5.92 8.93 -1.28
C LEU A 135 -4.55 9.20 -0.68
N THR A 136 -3.52 8.67 -1.32
CA THR A 136 -2.12 8.93 -0.97
C THR A 136 -1.46 9.80 -2.03
N ILE A 137 -0.92 10.95 -1.61
CA ILE A 137 -0.15 11.84 -2.47
C ILE A 137 1.32 11.67 -2.13
N MET A 138 2.08 11.12 -3.07
CA MET A 138 3.51 10.91 -2.91
C MET A 138 4.27 12.24 -3.01
N THR A 139 5.22 12.44 -2.12
CA THR A 139 6.14 13.59 -2.16
C THR A 139 7.46 13.27 -2.88
N VAL A 140 7.69 11.98 -3.12
CA VAL A 140 8.87 11.45 -3.84
C VAL A 140 8.36 10.48 -4.91
N ASP A 141 8.93 10.54 -6.12
CA ASP A 141 8.62 9.56 -7.16
C ASP A 141 9.24 8.21 -6.78
N CYS A 142 8.41 7.19 -6.59
CA CYS A 142 8.85 5.86 -6.18
C CYS A 142 9.78 5.18 -7.21
N ARG A 143 9.79 5.65 -8.46
CA ARG A 143 10.67 5.16 -9.53
C ARG A 143 12.08 5.73 -9.43
N ILE A 144 12.28 6.82 -8.68
CA ILE A 144 13.58 7.45 -8.45
C ILE A 144 14.13 6.96 -7.10
N PHE A 145 14.48 5.66 -7.04
CA PHE A 145 15.03 5.10 -5.81
C PHE A 145 16.53 5.47 -5.65
N ARG A 146 16.80 6.65 -5.08
CA ARG A 146 18.02 7.00 -4.38
C ARG A 146 17.66 7.61 -3.02
N ALA A 147 16.90 6.92 -2.22
CA ALA A 147 16.82 7.27 -0.82
C ALA A 147 18.09 6.76 -0.12
N ALA A 148 19.11 7.58 -0.11
CA ALA A 148 20.10 7.47 0.95
C ALA A 148 19.36 7.84 2.24
N ILE A 149 18.89 6.85 2.98
CA ILE A 149 18.47 7.04 4.35
C ILE A 149 19.77 7.19 5.14
N TYR A 150 20.10 8.43 5.52
CA TYR A 150 21.16 8.73 6.46
C TYR A 150 20.62 8.63 7.88
#